data_e7f882a9dd6dcb747bca3637650be946
#
_entry.id   e7f882a9dd6dcb747bca3637650be946
#
_cell.length_a   1.000
_cell.length_b   1.000
_cell.length_c   1.000
_cell.angle_alpha   90.00
_cell.angle_beta   90.00
_cell.angle_gamma   90.00
#
_symmetry.space_group_name_H-M   'P 1'
#
loop_
_entity.id
_entity.type
_entity.pdbx_description
1 polymer ?
#
loop_
_entity_poly.entity_id
_entity_poly.type
_entity_poly.pdbx_seq_one_letter_code
_entity_poly.pdbx_strand_id
1 'polypeptide(L)'
;FHPAPPPLLEAVGPLRAALAELATPLHRLAARLRAVLDNRAEELESSDRARLEGAIRGLELRAAGPVSGWQALLDSAIAGPADGFVDWMQIDRIDGTDRDVGVARHWLDPTIPFASMVLEPAHGVAVTSATLRDPLPASKTEIEAPDPPTPWDAALALTGALHLEHPAMRAA
;
A
#
# COMPACT_ATOMS: atom_id res chain seq x y z
N PHE A 1 3.44 1.65 20.57
CA PHE A 1 2.48 2.71 20.34
C PHE A 1 1.07 2.42 20.90
N HIS A 2 0.82 1.28 21.44
CA HIS A 2 -0.49 0.95 22.01
C HIS A 2 -0.36 0.49 23.45
N PRO A 3 -1.16 1.08 24.34
CA PRO A 3 -2.08 2.20 24.11
C PRO A 3 -1.35 3.50 23.82
N ALA A 4 -1.91 4.34 22.93
CA ALA A 4 -1.37 5.65 22.65
C ALA A 4 -1.47 6.56 23.92
N PRO A 5 -0.42 7.32 24.24
CA PRO A 5 -0.46 8.18 25.43
C PRO A 5 -1.51 9.29 25.31
N PRO A 6 -2.18 9.69 26.41
CA PRO A 6 -3.26 10.67 26.38
C PRO A 6 -2.93 11.99 25.65
N PRO A 7 -1.75 12.61 25.82
CA PRO A 7 -1.43 13.85 25.11
C PRO A 7 -1.38 13.67 23.58
N LEU A 8 -1.00 12.49 23.10
CA LEU A 8 -1.03 12.18 21.66
C LEU A 8 -2.47 12.12 21.16
N LEU A 9 -3.35 11.42 21.89
CA LEU A 9 -4.77 11.31 21.53
C LEU A 9 -5.48 12.67 21.51
N GLU A 10 -5.15 13.56 22.44
CA GLU A 10 -5.66 14.95 22.48
C GLU A 10 -5.23 15.74 21.22
N ALA A 11 -4.01 15.55 20.73
CA ALA A 11 -3.50 16.22 19.54
C ALA A 11 -4.03 15.62 18.23
N VAL A 12 -4.33 14.34 18.20
CA VAL A 12 -4.79 13.61 16.99
C VAL A 12 -6.13 14.13 16.48
N GLY A 13 -7.08 14.42 17.38
CA GLY A 13 -8.42 14.86 17.00
C GLY A 13 -8.44 16.14 16.14
N PRO A 14 -7.86 17.25 16.60
CA PRO A 14 -7.76 18.48 15.84
C PRO A 14 -6.99 18.33 14.51
N LEU A 15 -5.87 17.58 14.52
CA LEU A 15 -5.09 17.35 13.31
C LEU A 15 -5.90 16.55 12.27
N ARG A 16 -6.59 15.51 12.71
CA ARG A 16 -7.47 14.71 11.84
C ARG A 16 -8.57 15.56 11.21
N ALA A 17 -9.19 16.46 11.99
CA ALA A 17 -10.21 17.36 11.48
C ALA A 17 -9.64 18.31 10.41
N ALA A 18 -8.49 18.91 10.65
CA ALA A 18 -7.82 19.78 9.68
C ALA A 18 -7.43 19.02 8.38
N LEU A 19 -6.96 17.79 8.50
CA LEU A 19 -6.69 16.96 7.33
C LEU A 19 -7.97 16.61 6.54
N ALA A 20 -9.10 16.40 7.21
CA ALA A 20 -10.38 16.14 6.55
C ALA A 20 -10.88 17.38 5.76
N GLU A 21 -10.70 18.56 6.31
CA GLU A 21 -10.99 19.83 5.61
C GLU A 21 -10.12 20.00 4.35
N LEU A 22 -8.87 19.54 4.39
CA LEU A 22 -7.97 19.56 3.23
C LEU A 22 -8.30 18.46 2.21
N ALA A 23 -8.60 17.25 2.66
CA ALA A 23 -8.88 16.09 1.79
C ALA A 23 -10.08 16.33 0.87
N THR A 24 -11.16 16.90 1.42
CA THR A 24 -12.41 17.10 0.70
C THR A 24 -12.25 17.92 -0.61
N PRO A 25 -11.61 19.12 -0.61
CA PRO A 25 -11.41 19.88 -1.83
C PRO A 25 -10.43 19.20 -2.80
N LEU A 26 -9.42 18.47 -2.31
CA LEU A 26 -8.47 17.73 -3.16
C LEU A 26 -9.18 16.63 -3.94
N HIS A 27 -9.98 15.80 -3.29
CA HIS A 27 -10.76 14.76 -3.95
C HIS A 27 -11.79 15.34 -4.92
N ARG A 28 -12.45 16.43 -4.52
CA ARG A 28 -13.41 17.13 -5.40
C ARG A 28 -12.74 17.72 -6.64
N LEU A 29 -11.53 18.26 -6.51
CA LEU A 29 -10.75 18.75 -7.64
C LEU A 29 -10.36 17.61 -8.58
N ALA A 30 -9.83 16.51 -8.06
CA ALA A 30 -9.48 15.33 -8.86
C ALA A 30 -10.70 14.79 -9.62
N ALA A 31 -11.86 14.67 -8.96
CA ALA A 31 -13.10 14.23 -9.59
C ALA A 31 -13.58 15.18 -10.70
N ARG A 32 -13.47 16.50 -10.51
CA ARG A 32 -13.81 17.48 -11.53
C ARG A 32 -12.88 17.41 -12.75
N LEU A 33 -11.59 17.24 -12.53
CA LEU A 33 -10.63 17.08 -13.64
C LEU A 33 -10.89 15.80 -14.44
N ARG A 34 -11.21 14.69 -13.78
CA ARG A 34 -11.63 13.45 -14.44
C ARG A 34 -12.91 13.67 -15.27
N ALA A 35 -13.91 14.32 -14.68
CA ALA A 35 -15.15 14.61 -15.39
C ALA A 35 -14.92 15.48 -16.65
N VAL A 36 -13.93 16.38 -16.65
CA VAL A 36 -13.55 17.12 -17.86
C VAL A 36 -12.93 16.20 -18.91
N LEU A 37 -12.05 15.27 -18.51
CA LEU A 37 -11.49 14.29 -19.44
C LEU A 37 -12.55 13.41 -20.09
N ASP A 38 -13.53 12.94 -19.29
CA ASP A 38 -14.57 12.04 -19.75
C ASP A 38 -15.60 12.76 -20.62
N ASN A 39 -16.12 13.90 -20.16
CA ASN A 39 -17.22 14.60 -20.82
C ASN A 39 -16.79 15.41 -22.05
N ARG A 40 -15.51 15.79 -22.14
CA ARG A 40 -14.98 16.59 -23.25
C ARG A 40 -13.89 15.86 -24.04
N ALA A 41 -13.92 14.53 -24.01
CA ALA A 41 -12.90 13.69 -24.63
C ALA A 41 -12.68 13.99 -26.13
N GLU A 42 -13.76 14.30 -26.86
CA GLU A 42 -13.71 14.60 -28.31
C GLU A 42 -13.22 16.03 -28.63
N GLU A 43 -13.34 16.96 -27.66
CA GLU A 43 -12.95 18.37 -27.84
C GLU A 43 -11.48 18.63 -27.42
N LEU A 44 -10.90 17.76 -26.61
CA LEU A 44 -9.55 17.93 -26.06
C LEU A 44 -8.50 17.46 -27.08
N GLU A 45 -7.53 18.32 -27.35
CA GLU A 45 -6.32 17.92 -28.04
C GLU A 45 -5.49 16.94 -27.20
N SER A 46 -4.70 16.10 -27.87
CA SER A 46 -3.86 15.09 -27.18
C SER A 46 -2.90 15.71 -26.15
N SER A 47 -2.39 16.91 -26.40
CA SER A 47 -1.53 17.66 -25.47
C SER A 47 -2.26 18.09 -24.20
N ASP A 48 -3.52 18.55 -24.34
CA ASP A 48 -4.33 18.98 -23.19
C ASP A 48 -4.81 17.79 -22.37
N ARG A 49 -5.17 16.70 -23.02
CA ARG A 49 -5.47 15.43 -22.39
C ARG A 49 -4.29 14.96 -21.53
N ALA A 50 -3.08 14.91 -22.10
CA ALA A 50 -1.87 14.49 -21.37
C ALA A 50 -1.55 15.40 -20.17
N ARG A 51 -1.80 16.72 -20.30
CA ARG A 51 -1.63 17.68 -19.18
C ARG A 51 -2.64 17.43 -18.06
N LEU A 52 -3.91 17.20 -18.38
CA LEU A 52 -4.96 16.90 -17.41
C LEU A 52 -4.68 15.58 -16.69
N GLU A 53 -4.32 14.53 -17.42
CA GLU A 53 -3.94 13.24 -16.84
C GLU A 53 -2.72 13.38 -15.91
N GLY A 54 -1.71 14.13 -16.32
CA GLY A 54 -0.55 14.45 -15.50
C GLY A 54 -0.90 15.23 -14.23
N ALA A 55 -1.83 16.20 -14.34
CA ALA A 55 -2.30 16.99 -13.20
C ALA A 55 -3.11 16.12 -12.21
N ILE A 56 -4.01 15.27 -12.70
CA ILE A 56 -4.78 14.34 -11.87
C ILE A 56 -3.84 13.38 -11.13
N ARG A 57 -2.90 12.75 -11.86
CA ARG A 57 -1.92 11.85 -11.26
C ARG A 57 -1.05 12.56 -10.21
N GLY A 58 -0.60 13.78 -10.50
CA GLY A 58 0.16 14.59 -9.55
C GLY A 58 -0.63 14.93 -8.30
N LEU A 59 -1.91 15.30 -8.44
CA LEU A 59 -2.80 15.61 -7.33
C LEU A 59 -3.05 14.37 -6.45
N GLU A 60 -3.27 13.22 -7.05
CA GLU A 60 -3.54 11.97 -6.34
C GLU A 60 -2.31 11.44 -5.60
N LEU A 61 -1.17 11.38 -6.29
CA LEU A 61 0.05 10.80 -5.71
C LEU A 61 0.74 11.73 -4.70
N ARG A 62 0.64 13.05 -4.87
CA ARG A 62 1.41 14.03 -4.06
C ARG A 62 0.58 14.79 -3.05
N ALA A 63 -0.74 14.73 -3.12
CA ALA A 63 -1.63 15.46 -2.23
C ALA A 63 -2.73 14.58 -1.65
N ALA A 64 -3.70 14.15 -2.43
CA ALA A 64 -4.86 13.42 -1.92
C ALA A 64 -4.49 12.08 -1.27
N GLY A 65 -3.60 11.31 -1.90
CA GLY A 65 -3.11 10.03 -1.37
C GLY A 65 -2.40 10.18 -0.02
N PRO A 66 -1.35 11.01 0.10
CA PRO A 66 -0.68 11.27 1.38
C PRO A 66 -1.62 11.77 2.47
N VAL A 67 -2.53 12.70 2.18
CA VAL A 67 -3.50 13.20 3.18
C VAL A 67 -4.41 12.08 3.66
N SER A 68 -4.92 11.24 2.76
CA SER A 68 -5.73 10.06 3.12
C SER A 68 -4.95 9.03 3.93
N GLY A 69 -3.68 8.82 3.58
CA GLY A 69 -2.77 7.94 4.34
C GLY A 69 -2.55 8.45 5.77
N TRP A 70 -2.34 9.75 5.96
CA TRP A 70 -2.21 10.35 7.29
C TRP A 70 -3.50 10.24 8.10
N GLN A 71 -4.65 10.46 7.47
CA GLN A 71 -5.94 10.27 8.16
C GLN A 71 -6.11 8.82 8.64
N ALA A 72 -5.84 7.84 7.80
CA ALA A 72 -5.92 6.43 8.17
C ALA A 72 -4.95 6.07 9.31
N LEU A 73 -3.76 6.65 9.33
CA LEU A 73 -2.79 6.49 10.42
C LEU A 73 -3.30 7.08 11.73
N LEU A 74 -3.86 8.29 11.70
CA LEU A 74 -4.44 8.94 12.88
C LEU A 74 -5.69 8.18 13.39
N ASP A 75 -6.51 7.65 12.49
CA ASP A 75 -7.66 6.81 12.85
C ASP A 75 -7.22 5.57 13.62
N SER A 76 -6.13 4.92 13.22
CA SER A 76 -5.62 3.76 13.96
C SER A 76 -4.97 4.12 15.28
N ALA A 77 -4.42 5.33 15.42
CA ALA A 77 -3.92 5.79 16.72
C ALA A 77 -5.06 5.88 17.76
N ILE A 78 -6.28 6.18 17.30
CA ILE A 78 -7.48 6.24 18.14
C ILE A 78 -8.08 4.85 18.36
N ALA A 79 -8.29 4.09 17.29
CA ALA A 79 -9.02 2.82 17.31
C ALA A 79 -8.17 1.61 17.77
N GLY A 80 -6.86 1.74 17.74
CA GLY A 80 -5.92 0.65 17.93
C GLY A 80 -5.26 0.20 16.61
N PRO A 81 -4.25 -0.67 16.68
CA PRO A 81 -3.53 -1.13 15.50
C PRO A 81 -4.46 -1.84 14.54
N ALA A 82 -4.37 -1.52 13.26
CA ALA A 82 -5.06 -2.27 12.23
C ALA A 82 -4.29 -3.58 11.95
N ASP A 83 -5.02 -4.66 11.75
CA ASP A 83 -4.43 -5.95 11.40
C ASP A 83 -3.59 -5.84 10.12
N GLY A 84 -2.45 -6.52 10.11
CA GLY A 84 -1.53 -6.54 8.96
C GLY A 84 -0.61 -5.32 8.85
N PHE A 85 -0.64 -4.37 9.81
CA PHE A 85 0.22 -3.20 9.82
C PHE A 85 1.06 -3.07 11.08
N VAL A 86 2.16 -2.35 10.96
CA VAL A 86 2.94 -1.83 12.07
C VAL A 86 3.04 -0.32 11.96
N ASP A 87 2.69 0.36 13.05
CA ASP A 87 2.82 1.82 13.18
C ASP A 87 4.03 2.13 14.06
N TRP A 88 4.86 3.06 13.62
CA TRP A 88 6.03 3.49 14.35
C TRP A 88 6.17 5.00 14.38
N MET A 89 6.91 5.52 15.38
CA MET A 89 7.28 6.92 15.45
C MET A 89 8.80 7.03 15.35
N GLN A 90 9.25 8.02 14.61
CA GLN A 90 10.65 8.40 14.49
C GLN A 90 10.83 9.84 14.92
N ILE A 91 11.89 10.11 15.66
CA ILE A 91 12.32 11.46 16.00
C ILE A 91 13.68 11.69 15.35
N ASP A 92 13.72 12.63 14.42
CA ASP A 92 14.96 13.01 13.76
C ASP A 92 15.67 14.08 14.59
N ARG A 93 16.93 13.79 14.95
CA ARG A 93 17.78 14.64 15.76
C ARG A 93 19.00 15.11 14.98
N ILE A 94 19.26 16.42 15.03
CA ILE A 94 20.48 17.02 14.51
C ILE A 94 21.17 17.74 15.66
N ASP A 95 22.42 17.42 15.92
CA ASP A 95 23.23 17.99 17.00
C ASP A 95 22.54 17.93 18.39
N GLY A 96 21.85 16.82 18.67
CA GLY A 96 21.14 16.59 19.93
C GLY A 96 19.79 17.35 20.05
N THR A 97 19.39 18.10 19.04
CA THR A 97 18.12 18.83 19.01
C THR A 97 17.10 18.08 18.15
N ASP A 98 15.89 17.87 18.68
CA ASP A 98 14.79 17.28 17.94
C ASP A 98 14.39 18.23 16.81
N ARG A 99 14.42 17.75 15.56
CA ARG A 99 14.15 18.54 14.34
C ARG A 99 12.84 18.18 13.71
N ASP A 100 12.47 16.92 13.73
CA ASP A 100 11.25 16.43 13.13
C ASP A 100 10.71 15.22 13.87
N VAL A 101 9.42 14.99 13.76
CA VAL A 101 8.72 13.83 14.29
C VAL A 101 7.91 13.22 13.17
N GLY A 102 8.33 12.03 12.74
CA GLY A 102 7.63 11.24 11.75
C GLY A 102 6.76 10.16 12.38
N VAL A 103 5.58 9.93 11.83
CA VAL A 103 4.78 8.74 12.13
C VAL A 103 4.58 8.00 10.82
N ALA A 104 4.86 6.70 10.81
CA ALA A 104 4.80 5.89 9.61
C ALA A 104 4.05 4.57 9.87
N ARG A 105 3.42 4.07 8.82
CA ARG A 105 2.76 2.78 8.78
C ARG A 105 3.38 1.91 7.69
N HIS A 106 3.64 0.66 8.03
CA HIS A 106 4.12 -0.34 7.09
C HIS A 106 3.23 -1.58 7.13
N TRP A 107 3.10 -2.22 6.01
CA TRP A 107 2.56 -3.57 5.95
C TRP A 107 3.51 -4.54 6.64
N LEU A 108 2.98 -5.45 7.45
CA LEU A 108 3.73 -6.58 8.01
C LEU A 108 4.13 -7.54 6.90
N ASP A 109 3.22 -7.76 5.95
CA ASP A 109 3.48 -8.54 4.75
C ASP A 109 3.37 -7.63 3.51
N PRO A 110 4.50 -7.21 2.93
CA PRO A 110 4.50 -6.34 1.75
C PRO A 110 4.01 -7.04 0.47
N THR A 111 3.88 -8.37 0.48
CA THR A 111 3.39 -9.12 -0.68
C THR A 111 1.90 -8.93 -0.91
N ILE A 112 1.13 -8.62 0.15
CA ILE A 112 -0.32 -8.32 0.05
C ILE A 112 -0.58 -7.09 -0.85
N PRO A 113 -0.06 -5.89 -0.55
CA PRO A 113 -0.27 -4.73 -1.43
C PRO A 113 0.42 -4.92 -2.79
N PHE A 114 1.52 -5.65 -2.88
CA PHE A 114 2.14 -5.95 -4.16
C PHE A 114 1.22 -6.80 -5.04
N ALA A 115 0.61 -7.84 -4.50
CA ALA A 115 -0.35 -8.66 -5.24
C ALA A 115 -1.52 -7.82 -5.75
N SER A 116 -2.20 -7.06 -4.88
CA SER A 116 -3.41 -6.30 -5.24
C SER A 116 -3.14 -5.12 -6.18
N MET A 117 -1.99 -4.44 -6.03
CA MET A 117 -1.70 -3.23 -6.81
C MET A 117 -0.90 -3.50 -8.09
N VAL A 118 -0.18 -4.62 -8.18
CA VAL A 118 0.72 -4.91 -9.29
C VAL A 118 0.35 -6.20 -10.02
N LEU A 119 0.12 -7.30 -9.29
CA LEU A 119 -0.09 -8.59 -9.93
C LEU A 119 -1.50 -8.72 -10.49
N GLU A 120 -2.54 -8.43 -9.69
CA GLU A 120 -3.94 -8.56 -10.09
C GLU A 120 -4.34 -7.68 -11.29
N PRO A 121 -3.95 -6.37 -11.37
CA PRO A 121 -4.32 -5.54 -12.50
C PRO A 121 -3.49 -5.80 -13.76
N ALA A 122 -2.44 -6.60 -13.69
CA ALA A 122 -1.60 -6.93 -14.83
C ALA A 122 -2.29 -7.92 -15.78
N HIS A 123 -2.18 -7.73 -17.09
CA HIS A 123 -2.69 -8.69 -18.09
C HIS A 123 -2.00 -10.07 -18.02
N GLY A 124 -0.85 -10.14 -17.39
CA GLY A 124 -0.10 -11.35 -17.16
C GLY A 124 1.21 -11.05 -16.46
N VAL A 125 1.65 -11.96 -15.61
CA VAL A 125 2.90 -11.83 -14.84
C VAL A 125 3.68 -13.11 -15.00
N ALA A 126 4.98 -13.01 -15.29
CA ALA A 126 5.90 -14.12 -15.29
C ALA A 126 7.06 -13.81 -14.32
N VAL A 127 7.23 -14.65 -13.32
CA VAL A 127 8.37 -14.59 -12.38
C VAL A 127 9.28 -15.77 -12.69
N THR A 128 10.54 -15.48 -13.00
CA THR A 128 11.52 -16.50 -13.35
C THR A 128 12.81 -16.35 -12.55
N SER A 129 13.27 -17.43 -11.95
CA SER A 129 14.59 -17.50 -11.28
C SER A 129 15.02 -18.96 -11.19
N ALA A 130 16.32 -19.19 -11.20
CA ALA A 130 16.90 -20.51 -10.97
C ALA A 130 16.67 -21.06 -9.55
N THR A 131 16.31 -20.18 -8.60
CA THR A 131 16.15 -20.49 -7.17
C THR A 131 14.71 -20.41 -6.66
N LEU A 132 13.71 -20.32 -7.56
CA LEU A 132 12.31 -20.28 -7.16
C LEU A 132 11.79 -21.60 -6.63
N ARG A 133 12.39 -22.71 -7.07
CA ARG A 133 11.99 -24.04 -6.64
C ARG A 133 12.85 -24.51 -5.47
N ASP A 134 12.23 -24.70 -4.32
CA ASP A 134 12.89 -25.28 -3.18
C ASP A 134 13.08 -26.79 -3.34
N PRO A 135 14.15 -27.38 -2.77
CA PRO A 135 14.25 -28.82 -2.63
C PRO A 135 13.09 -29.34 -1.78
N LEU A 136 12.54 -30.50 -2.15
CA LEU A 136 11.53 -31.15 -1.32
C LEU A 136 12.06 -31.43 0.07
N PRO A 137 11.24 -31.35 1.13
CA PRO A 137 11.65 -31.62 2.49
C PRO A 137 12.15 -33.05 2.62
N ALA A 138 13.24 -33.22 3.36
CA ALA A 138 13.85 -34.53 3.58
C ALA A 138 13.09 -35.39 4.60
N SER A 139 12.14 -34.81 5.35
CA SER A 139 11.36 -35.48 6.39
C SER A 139 10.13 -36.18 5.82
N LYS A 140 10.00 -37.47 6.06
CA LYS A 140 8.80 -38.24 5.72
C LYS A 140 7.55 -37.74 6.43
N THR A 141 7.70 -37.21 7.64
CA THR A 141 6.57 -36.72 8.46
C THR A 141 5.93 -35.47 7.84
N GLU A 142 6.73 -34.63 7.18
CA GLU A 142 6.21 -33.43 6.48
C GLU A 142 5.49 -33.80 5.17
N ILE A 143 5.90 -34.88 4.51
CA ILE A 143 5.26 -35.39 3.29
C ILE A 143 3.93 -36.10 3.59
N GLU A 144 3.79 -36.67 4.79
CA GLU A 144 2.57 -37.37 5.22
C GLU A 144 1.52 -36.42 5.86
N ALA A 145 1.77 -35.11 5.92
CA ALA A 145 0.81 -34.11 6.37
C ALA A 145 -0.41 -34.04 5.43
N PRO A 146 -1.62 -33.67 5.91
CA PRO A 146 -2.82 -33.49 5.08
C PRO A 146 -2.59 -32.57 3.87
N ASP A 147 -1.79 -31.52 4.06
CA ASP A 147 -1.34 -30.60 3.03
C ASP A 147 0.19 -30.56 3.05
N PRO A 148 0.85 -31.49 2.33
CA PRO A 148 2.30 -31.52 2.31
C PRO A 148 2.87 -30.30 1.60
N PRO A 149 4.02 -29.76 2.08
CA PRO A 149 4.65 -28.62 1.45
C PRO A 149 5.05 -28.92 0.01
N THR A 150 4.82 -27.97 -0.86
CA THR A 150 5.24 -28.05 -2.26
C THR A 150 6.58 -27.36 -2.45
N PRO A 151 7.38 -27.74 -3.46
CA PRO A 151 8.65 -27.08 -3.74
C PRO A 151 8.47 -25.62 -4.23
N TRP A 152 7.26 -25.10 -4.25
CA TRP A 152 6.91 -23.77 -4.72
C TRP A 152 6.37 -22.85 -3.63
N ASP A 153 6.14 -23.35 -2.41
CA ASP A 153 5.46 -22.57 -1.35
C ASP A 153 6.22 -21.31 -0.97
N ALA A 154 7.55 -21.40 -0.84
CA ALA A 154 8.37 -20.21 -0.58
C ALA A 154 8.33 -19.22 -1.75
N ALA A 155 8.34 -19.68 -2.99
CA ALA A 155 8.24 -18.83 -4.16
C ALA A 155 6.87 -18.13 -4.24
N LEU A 156 5.79 -18.85 -3.97
CA LEU A 156 4.43 -18.28 -3.92
C LEU A 156 4.33 -17.18 -2.85
N ALA A 157 4.85 -17.45 -1.66
CA ALA A 157 4.85 -16.49 -0.55
C ALA A 157 5.71 -15.26 -0.88
N LEU A 158 6.97 -15.44 -1.28
CA LEU A 158 7.91 -14.36 -1.53
C LEU A 158 7.55 -13.47 -2.72
N THR A 159 6.87 -14.02 -3.73
CA THR A 159 6.45 -13.28 -4.92
C THR A 159 5.07 -12.65 -4.81
N GLY A 160 4.32 -12.94 -3.74
CA GLY A 160 2.94 -12.51 -3.59
C GLY A 160 1.94 -13.33 -4.43
N ALA A 161 2.40 -14.33 -5.17
CA ALA A 161 1.53 -15.17 -6.00
C ALA A 161 0.57 -16.03 -5.15
N LEU A 162 0.87 -16.23 -3.87
CA LEU A 162 -0.02 -16.88 -2.90
C LEU A 162 -1.39 -16.18 -2.79
N HIS A 163 -1.44 -14.87 -3.03
CA HIS A 163 -2.66 -14.07 -2.94
C HIS A 163 -3.50 -14.09 -4.22
N LEU A 164 -3.00 -14.70 -5.30
CA LEU A 164 -3.73 -14.83 -6.57
C LEU A 164 -4.61 -16.07 -6.55
N GLU A 165 -5.79 -16.01 -7.20
CA GLU A 165 -6.74 -17.14 -7.22
C GLU A 165 -6.18 -18.38 -7.88
N HIS A 166 -5.36 -18.25 -8.95
CA HIS A 166 -4.88 -19.37 -9.77
C HIS A 166 -3.42 -19.20 -10.24
N PRO A 167 -2.43 -19.22 -9.33
CA PRO A 167 -1.04 -19.16 -9.75
C PRO A 167 -0.63 -20.45 -10.47
N ALA A 168 -0.06 -20.34 -11.68
CA ALA A 168 0.48 -21.48 -12.42
C ALA A 168 1.99 -21.60 -12.20
N MET A 169 2.47 -22.77 -11.80
CA MET A 169 3.88 -23.05 -11.54
C MET A 169 4.39 -24.11 -12.51
N ARG A 170 5.56 -23.85 -13.12
CA ARG A 170 6.21 -24.79 -14.01
C ARG A 170 7.70 -24.87 -13.71
N ALA A 171 8.24 -26.09 -13.59
CA ALA A 171 9.67 -26.34 -13.64
C ALA A 171 10.11 -26.48 -15.10
N ALA A 172 11.24 -25.87 -15.45
CA ALA A 172 11.90 -26.10 -16.74
C ALA A 172 12.66 -27.42 -16.73
#